data_00d06e1bc32c00bcd6320d383b1f3c81
#
_entry.id   00d06e1bc32c00bcd6320d383b1f3c81
#
_cell.length_a   1.000
_cell.length_b   1.000
_cell.length_c   1.000
_cell.angle_alpha   90.00
_cell.angle_beta   90.00
_cell.angle_gamma   90.00
#
_symmetry.space_group_name_H-M   'P 1'
#
loop_
_entity.id
_entity.type
_entity.pdbx_description
1 polymer ?
#
loop_
_entity_poly.entity_id
_entity_poly.type
_entity_poly.pdbx_seq_one_letter_code
_entity_poly.pdbx_strand_id
1 'polypeptide(L)'
;PMTYSHQYGWLVLALIMMAGVFIRQFFVLRHIHQVKWWLPAVGIALLAGVVVWLKPRPVNMDLIQSKIEFSAVKAIIDTRCVACHADKPTQPGFVQPPKGIVLKKDEQISQHAILIQQTVGNQYMPIANLTGMTAQERQIIASWFAQGAKVGDE
;
A
#
# COMPACT_ATOMS: atom_id res chain seq x y z
N PRO A 1 2.71 5.26 3.52
CA PRO A 1 3.90 5.55 2.75
C PRO A 1 4.21 4.40 1.81
N MET A 2 4.00 4.63 0.52
CA MET A 2 4.10 3.62 -0.55
C MET A 2 5.50 3.00 -0.70
N THR A 3 6.52 3.67 -0.19
CA THR A 3 7.93 3.25 -0.36
C THR A 3 8.36 2.10 0.56
N TYR A 4 7.74 1.95 1.74
CA TYR A 4 8.19 0.97 2.74
C TYR A 4 7.76 -0.47 2.45
N SER A 5 6.67 -0.64 1.69
CA SER A 5 6.11 -1.98 1.36
C SER A 5 6.52 -2.49 -0.02
N HIS A 6 7.27 -1.70 -0.78
CA HIS A 6 7.71 -2.09 -2.12
C HIS A 6 9.01 -2.89 -2.02
N GLN A 7 9.07 -4.07 -2.66
CA GLN A 7 10.28 -4.92 -2.64
C GLN A 7 11.54 -4.22 -3.14
N TYR A 8 11.41 -3.13 -3.90
CA TYR A 8 12.49 -2.27 -4.40
C TYR A 8 12.53 -0.90 -3.70
N GLY A 9 12.06 -0.79 -2.46
CA GLY A 9 12.05 0.47 -1.70
C GLY A 9 13.43 1.13 -1.59
N TRP A 10 14.49 0.34 -1.46
CA TRP A 10 15.88 0.82 -1.45
C TRP A 10 16.28 1.51 -2.76
N LEU A 11 15.80 0.99 -3.90
CA LEU A 11 16.10 1.54 -5.23
C LEU A 11 15.36 2.87 -5.45
N VAL A 12 14.12 2.98 -4.94
CA VAL A 12 13.37 4.24 -4.94
C VAL A 12 14.11 5.30 -4.15
N LEU A 13 14.62 4.97 -2.96
CA LEU A 13 15.43 5.88 -2.16
C LEU A 13 16.71 6.30 -2.89
N ALA A 14 17.42 5.36 -3.49
CA ALA A 14 18.63 5.64 -4.25
C ALA A 14 18.37 6.60 -5.43
N LEU A 15 17.27 6.41 -6.16
CA LEU A 15 16.89 7.29 -7.28
C LEU A 15 16.53 8.70 -6.81
N ILE A 16 15.82 8.84 -5.68
CA ILE A 16 15.48 10.13 -5.10
C ILE A 16 16.75 10.86 -4.63
N MET A 17 17.67 10.14 -3.96
CA MET A 17 18.96 10.72 -3.54
C MET A 17 19.78 11.18 -4.75
N MET A 18 19.85 10.38 -5.80
CA MET A 18 20.56 10.72 -7.04
C MET A 18 19.95 11.95 -7.71
N ALA A 19 18.64 12.04 -7.79
CA ALA A 19 17.95 13.23 -8.29
C ALA A 19 18.29 14.49 -7.49
N GLY A 20 18.33 14.38 -6.16
CA GLY A 20 18.74 15.45 -5.26
C GLY A 20 20.18 15.93 -5.50
N VAL A 21 21.11 14.98 -5.76
CA VAL A 21 22.51 15.32 -6.09
C VAL A 21 22.59 16.11 -7.40
N PHE A 22 21.89 15.71 -8.46
CA PHE A 22 21.87 16.43 -9.73
C PHE A 22 21.32 17.86 -9.58
N ILE A 23 20.22 18.01 -8.84
CA ILE A 23 19.60 19.32 -8.57
C ILE A 23 20.55 20.20 -7.75
N ARG A 24 21.15 19.66 -6.68
CA ARG A 24 22.13 20.38 -5.85
C ARG A 24 23.33 20.83 -6.67
N GLN A 25 23.89 19.96 -7.50
CA GLN A 25 25.04 20.26 -8.34
C GLN A 25 24.77 21.41 -9.31
N PHE A 26 23.56 21.53 -9.83
CA PHE A 26 23.16 22.67 -10.65
C PHE A 26 23.27 23.98 -9.88
N PHE A 27 22.76 24.06 -8.65
CA PHE A 27 22.85 25.28 -7.84
C PHE A 27 24.29 25.64 -7.49
N VAL A 28 25.14 24.64 -7.18
CA VAL A 28 26.57 24.86 -6.90
C VAL A 28 27.26 25.43 -8.14
N LEU A 29 27.07 24.83 -9.32
CA LEU A 29 27.70 25.30 -10.56
C LEU A 29 27.19 26.69 -10.98
N ARG A 30 25.93 27.01 -10.70
CA ARG A 30 25.37 28.34 -10.98
C ARG A 30 26.10 29.43 -10.19
N HIS A 31 26.53 29.18 -8.95
CA HIS A 31 27.30 30.13 -8.15
C HIS A 31 28.68 30.47 -8.73
N ILE A 32 29.26 29.56 -9.51
CA ILE A 32 30.54 29.78 -10.19
C ILE A 32 30.35 30.14 -11.66
N HIS A 33 29.21 30.73 -12.03
CA HIS A 33 28.82 31.16 -13.37
C HIS A 33 28.83 30.06 -14.47
N GLN A 34 28.82 28.79 -14.07
CA GLN A 34 28.67 27.66 -15.01
C GLN A 34 27.26 27.10 -14.96
N VAL A 35 26.38 27.52 -15.87
CA VAL A 35 24.99 27.07 -15.92
C VAL A 35 24.87 25.87 -16.85
N LYS A 36 24.61 24.67 -16.27
CA LYS A 36 24.40 23.42 -17.02
C LYS A 36 22.95 22.94 -16.82
N TRP A 37 22.06 23.35 -17.71
CA TRP A 37 20.62 23.06 -17.63
C TRP A 37 20.24 21.58 -17.72
N TRP A 38 21.14 20.75 -18.25
CA TRP A 38 20.89 19.30 -18.31
C TRP A 38 20.83 18.64 -16.91
N LEU A 39 21.51 19.19 -15.92
CA LEU A 39 21.55 18.65 -14.54
C LEU A 39 20.15 18.65 -13.88
N PRO A 40 19.44 19.78 -13.78
CA PRO A 40 18.08 19.76 -13.22
C PRO A 40 17.11 18.98 -14.11
N ALA A 41 17.29 18.97 -15.43
CA ALA A 41 16.46 18.16 -16.33
C ALA A 41 16.55 16.67 -16.01
N VAL A 42 17.77 16.14 -15.78
CA VAL A 42 17.98 14.74 -15.37
C VAL A 42 17.36 14.48 -13.99
N GLY A 43 17.56 15.38 -13.02
CA GLY A 43 16.96 15.24 -11.68
C GLY A 43 15.42 15.18 -11.71
N ILE A 44 14.81 16.06 -12.50
CA ILE A 44 13.34 16.07 -12.68
C ILE A 44 12.86 14.82 -13.41
N ALA A 45 13.57 14.36 -14.43
CA ALA A 45 13.22 13.14 -15.17
C ALA A 45 13.28 11.89 -14.28
N LEU A 46 14.27 11.79 -13.39
CA LEU A 46 14.37 10.70 -12.41
C LEU A 46 13.18 10.73 -11.43
N LEU A 47 12.81 11.90 -10.90
CA LEU A 47 11.66 12.02 -10.01
C LEU A 47 10.36 11.69 -10.72
N ALA A 48 10.16 12.16 -11.95
CA ALA A 48 8.99 11.82 -12.76
C ALA A 48 8.91 10.31 -13.03
N GLY A 49 10.05 9.67 -13.34
CA GLY A 49 10.13 8.22 -13.51
C GLY A 49 9.72 7.45 -12.25
N VAL A 50 10.18 7.89 -11.07
CA VAL A 50 9.77 7.30 -9.78
C VAL A 50 8.27 7.47 -9.54
N VAL A 51 7.70 8.64 -9.82
CA VAL A 51 6.26 8.90 -9.67
C VAL A 51 5.44 8.00 -10.60
N VAL A 52 5.85 7.86 -11.86
CA VAL A 52 5.17 6.97 -12.82
C VAL A 52 5.28 5.51 -12.39
N TRP A 53 6.42 5.08 -11.89
CA TRP A 53 6.64 3.69 -11.43
C TRP A 53 5.82 3.36 -10.19
N LEU A 54 5.68 4.32 -9.25
CA LEU A 54 4.91 4.15 -8.02
C LEU A 54 3.41 4.39 -8.18
N LYS A 55 2.92 4.67 -9.41
CA LYS A 55 1.48 4.84 -9.62
C LYS A 55 0.72 3.62 -9.12
N PRO A 56 -0.35 3.82 -8.31
CA PRO A 56 -1.25 2.73 -7.93
C PRO A 56 -1.80 2.07 -9.19
N ARG A 57 -1.84 0.74 -9.20
CA ARG A 57 -2.52 0.03 -10.30
C ARG A 57 -4.00 0.42 -10.28
N PRO A 58 -4.60 0.75 -11.42
CA PRO A 58 -6.03 1.05 -11.46
C PRO A 58 -6.81 -0.16 -10.94
N VAL A 59 -7.83 0.11 -10.12
CA VAL A 59 -8.77 -0.92 -9.68
C VAL A 59 -9.54 -1.39 -10.92
N ASN A 60 -9.68 -2.71 -11.09
CA ASN A 60 -10.43 -3.24 -12.21
C ASN A 60 -11.91 -2.84 -12.06
N MET A 61 -12.41 -2.04 -12.99
CA MET A 61 -13.78 -1.50 -12.93
C MET A 61 -14.84 -2.60 -13.00
N ASP A 62 -14.53 -3.74 -13.64
CA ASP A 62 -15.45 -4.87 -13.73
C ASP A 62 -15.73 -5.49 -12.36
N LEU A 63 -14.73 -5.48 -11.45
CA LEU A 63 -14.91 -5.94 -10.06
C LEU A 63 -15.72 -4.98 -9.20
N ILE A 64 -15.76 -3.69 -9.55
CA ILE A 64 -16.60 -2.71 -8.83
C ILE A 64 -18.07 -2.89 -9.21
N GLN A 65 -18.37 -3.34 -10.44
CA GLN A 65 -19.73 -3.55 -10.91
C GLN A 65 -20.32 -4.89 -10.45
N SER A 66 -19.50 -5.88 -10.11
CA SER A 66 -19.99 -7.13 -9.51
C SER A 66 -20.29 -6.94 -8.03
N LYS A 67 -21.44 -7.39 -7.56
CA LYS A 67 -21.77 -7.43 -6.12
C LYS A 67 -20.71 -8.30 -5.43
N ILE A 68 -19.94 -7.72 -4.52
CA ILE A 68 -18.98 -8.46 -3.70
C ILE A 68 -19.70 -8.99 -2.47
N GLU A 69 -19.75 -10.29 -2.34
CA GLU A 69 -20.30 -10.96 -1.17
C GLU A 69 -19.34 -10.84 0.03
N PHE A 70 -19.90 -10.57 1.20
CA PHE A 70 -19.08 -10.45 2.41
C PHE A 70 -18.34 -11.75 2.75
N SER A 71 -18.91 -12.91 2.41
CA SER A 71 -18.28 -14.23 2.56
C SER A 71 -16.89 -14.31 1.91
N ALA A 72 -16.72 -13.73 0.70
CA ALA A 72 -15.45 -13.67 0.00
C ALA A 72 -14.44 -12.76 0.74
N VAL A 73 -14.90 -11.62 1.24
CA VAL A 73 -14.07 -10.70 2.05
C VAL A 73 -13.64 -11.36 3.36
N LYS A 74 -14.57 -12.02 4.03
CA LYS A 74 -14.32 -12.75 5.28
C LYS A 74 -13.27 -13.83 5.09
N ALA A 75 -13.35 -14.63 4.03
CA ALA A 75 -12.36 -15.66 3.70
C ALA A 75 -10.95 -15.07 3.50
N ILE A 76 -10.85 -13.90 2.84
CA ILE A 76 -9.57 -13.20 2.67
C ILE A 76 -9.03 -12.74 4.04
N ILE A 77 -9.87 -12.11 4.87
CA ILE A 77 -9.47 -11.61 6.19
C ILE A 77 -9.03 -12.76 7.09
N ASP A 78 -9.76 -13.87 7.12
CA ASP A 78 -9.43 -15.05 7.92
C ASP A 78 -8.07 -15.64 7.50
N THR A 79 -7.78 -15.65 6.20
CA THR A 79 -6.53 -16.21 5.68
C THR A 79 -5.34 -15.23 5.81
N ARG A 80 -5.56 -13.93 5.63
CA ARG A 80 -4.48 -12.94 5.47
C ARG A 80 -4.26 -12.05 6.69
N CYS A 81 -5.28 -11.86 7.54
CA CYS A 81 -5.25 -10.88 8.63
C CYS A 81 -5.30 -11.52 10.03
N VAL A 82 -6.13 -12.55 10.21
CA VAL A 82 -6.40 -13.16 11.53
C VAL A 82 -5.18 -13.78 12.17
N ALA A 83 -4.19 -14.23 11.38
CA ALA A 83 -2.93 -14.76 11.93
C ALA A 83 -2.23 -13.78 12.89
N CYS A 84 -2.34 -12.45 12.61
CA CYS A 84 -1.82 -11.38 13.47
C CYS A 84 -2.93 -10.69 14.28
N HIS A 85 -4.16 -10.60 13.72
CA HIS A 85 -5.28 -9.82 14.25
C HIS A 85 -6.36 -10.70 14.90
N ALA A 86 -5.96 -11.72 15.65
CA ALA A 86 -6.82 -12.50 16.53
C ALA A 86 -6.56 -12.13 18.00
N ASP A 87 -7.49 -12.48 18.89
CA ASP A 87 -7.30 -12.34 20.36
C ASP A 87 -6.01 -13.01 20.84
N LYS A 88 -5.69 -14.15 20.23
CA LYS A 88 -4.41 -14.87 20.40
C LYS A 88 -3.79 -15.04 19.01
N PRO A 89 -2.86 -14.17 18.60
CA PRO A 89 -2.17 -14.29 17.32
C PRO A 89 -1.41 -15.62 17.20
N THR A 90 -1.43 -16.18 16.00
CA THR A 90 -0.68 -17.41 15.69
C THR A 90 0.62 -17.12 14.93
N GLN A 91 0.75 -15.91 14.39
CA GLN A 91 1.95 -15.48 13.68
C GLN A 91 3.13 -15.32 14.65
N PRO A 92 4.29 -15.97 14.41
CA PRO A 92 5.49 -15.80 15.24
C PRO A 92 5.89 -14.32 15.39
N GLY A 93 6.25 -13.93 16.62
CA GLY A 93 6.64 -12.56 16.94
C GLY A 93 5.48 -11.66 17.41
N PHE A 94 4.24 -12.12 17.39
CA PHE A 94 3.08 -11.39 17.91
C PHE A 94 2.50 -12.11 19.14
N VAL A 95 2.60 -11.49 20.31
CA VAL A 95 2.04 -12.01 21.57
C VAL A 95 0.58 -11.56 21.75
N GLN A 96 0.24 -10.42 21.19
CA GLN A 96 -1.08 -9.81 21.23
C GLN A 96 -1.41 -9.11 19.92
N PRO A 97 -2.70 -8.88 19.62
CA PRO A 97 -3.07 -8.23 18.36
C PRO A 97 -2.46 -6.83 18.25
N PRO A 98 -1.80 -6.49 17.12
CA PRO A 98 -1.20 -5.17 16.93
C PRO A 98 -2.24 -4.06 17.12
N LYS A 99 -1.90 -3.04 17.92
CA LYS A 99 -2.81 -1.93 18.29
C LYS A 99 -4.14 -2.36 18.92
N GLY A 100 -4.24 -3.58 19.43
CA GLY A 100 -5.48 -4.11 19.99
C GLY A 100 -6.57 -4.40 18.95
N ILE A 101 -6.25 -4.39 17.65
CA ILE A 101 -7.22 -4.60 16.58
C ILE A 101 -7.41 -6.11 16.38
N VAL A 102 -8.64 -6.58 16.61
CA VAL A 102 -9.07 -7.95 16.35
C VAL A 102 -10.03 -7.96 15.16
N LEU A 103 -9.84 -8.90 14.21
CA LEU A 103 -10.62 -9.00 12.97
C LEU A 103 -11.24 -10.39 12.80
N LYS A 104 -11.71 -10.97 13.91
CA LYS A 104 -12.27 -12.33 13.91
C LYS A 104 -13.79 -12.34 13.70
N LYS A 105 -14.48 -11.35 14.26
CA LYS A 105 -15.94 -11.22 14.15
C LYS A 105 -16.30 -10.24 13.05
N ASP A 106 -17.46 -10.46 12.44
CA ASP A 106 -17.96 -9.65 11.32
C ASP A 106 -18.16 -8.18 11.71
N GLU A 107 -18.67 -7.91 12.93
CA GLU A 107 -18.84 -6.56 13.44
C GLU A 107 -17.48 -5.85 13.61
N GLN A 108 -16.43 -6.58 14.00
CA GLN A 108 -15.07 -6.03 14.12
C GLN A 108 -14.49 -5.64 12.76
N ILE A 109 -14.78 -6.44 11.73
CA ILE A 109 -14.36 -6.18 10.35
C ILE A 109 -15.05 -4.91 9.83
N SER A 110 -16.37 -4.79 10.03
CA SER A 110 -17.15 -3.62 9.63
C SER A 110 -16.67 -2.35 10.34
N GLN A 111 -16.46 -2.40 11.65
CA GLN A 111 -15.96 -1.26 12.45
C GLN A 111 -14.60 -0.77 11.96
N HIS A 112 -13.75 -1.66 11.44
CA HIS A 112 -12.42 -1.34 10.96
C HIS A 112 -12.32 -1.24 9.44
N ALA A 113 -13.44 -1.24 8.71
CA ALA A 113 -13.46 -1.28 7.24
C ALA A 113 -12.63 -0.18 6.59
N ILE A 114 -12.72 1.06 7.07
CA ILE A 114 -11.93 2.20 6.58
C ILE A 114 -10.43 1.94 6.76
N LEU A 115 -10.04 1.45 7.94
CA LEU A 115 -8.64 1.20 8.25
C LEU A 115 -8.09 0.02 7.44
N ILE A 116 -8.89 -1.03 7.27
CA ILE A 116 -8.57 -2.18 6.41
C ILE A 116 -8.34 -1.71 4.98
N GLN A 117 -9.30 -0.97 4.41
CA GLN A 117 -9.18 -0.46 3.04
C GLN A 117 -7.94 0.41 2.85
N GLN A 118 -7.66 1.33 3.77
CA GLN A 118 -6.50 2.22 3.67
C GLN A 118 -5.17 1.46 3.76
N THR A 119 -5.06 0.52 4.72
CA THR A 119 -3.80 -0.19 4.96
C THR A 119 -3.55 -1.31 3.95
N VAL A 120 -4.60 -1.93 3.42
CA VAL A 120 -4.52 -2.92 2.35
C VAL A 120 -4.29 -2.23 1.00
N GLY A 121 -4.98 -1.14 0.74
CA GLY A 121 -4.87 -0.38 -0.51
C GLY A 121 -3.48 0.25 -0.71
N ASN A 122 -2.87 0.76 0.35
CA ASN A 122 -1.51 1.31 0.31
C ASN A 122 -0.40 0.23 0.49
N GLN A 123 -0.79 -1.04 0.54
CA GLN A 123 0.09 -2.21 0.69
C GLN A 123 0.89 -2.23 2.02
N TYR A 124 0.49 -1.43 3.02
CA TYR A 124 1.10 -1.48 4.34
C TYR A 124 0.77 -2.79 5.06
N MET A 125 -0.47 -3.30 4.89
CA MET A 125 -0.90 -4.59 5.41
C MET A 125 -1.17 -5.58 4.26
N PRO A 126 -0.87 -6.86 4.46
CA PRO A 126 -0.08 -7.45 5.55
C PRO A 126 1.36 -6.91 5.57
N ILE A 127 1.96 -6.80 6.76
CA ILE A 127 3.34 -6.28 6.91
C ILE A 127 4.29 -7.10 6.03
N ALA A 128 5.07 -6.44 5.18
CA ALA A 128 5.99 -7.08 4.22
C ALA A 128 5.34 -8.19 3.38
N ASN A 129 4.03 -8.18 3.28
CA ASN A 129 3.20 -9.21 2.63
C ASN A 129 3.45 -10.64 3.16
N LEU A 130 3.71 -10.79 4.46
CA LEU A 130 4.05 -12.06 5.11
C LEU A 130 3.01 -13.17 4.89
N THR A 131 1.73 -12.83 4.74
CA THR A 131 0.66 -13.78 4.48
C THR A 131 0.39 -14.01 2.99
N GLY A 132 1.20 -13.41 2.09
CA GLY A 132 1.11 -13.62 0.65
C GLY A 132 -0.18 -13.10 0.01
N MET A 133 -0.72 -11.96 0.47
CA MET A 133 -1.93 -11.35 -0.09
C MET A 133 -1.73 -10.94 -1.55
N THR A 134 -2.64 -11.35 -2.42
CA THR A 134 -2.58 -11.09 -3.86
C THR A 134 -3.14 -9.72 -4.23
N ALA A 135 -2.83 -9.24 -5.44
CA ALA A 135 -3.41 -8.00 -5.96
C ALA A 135 -4.93 -8.12 -6.16
N GLN A 136 -5.42 -9.30 -6.52
CA GLN A 136 -6.85 -9.57 -6.69
C GLN A 136 -7.60 -9.50 -5.35
N GLU A 137 -7.06 -10.11 -4.28
CA GLU A 137 -7.64 -10.02 -2.93
C GLU A 137 -7.73 -8.57 -2.45
N ARG A 138 -6.71 -7.74 -2.72
CA ARG A 138 -6.74 -6.31 -2.42
C ARG A 138 -7.83 -5.58 -3.19
N GLN A 139 -8.06 -5.93 -4.45
CA GLN A 139 -9.14 -5.35 -5.26
C GLN A 139 -10.52 -5.76 -4.73
N ILE A 140 -10.72 -7.00 -4.31
CA ILE A 140 -11.97 -7.46 -3.70
C ILE A 140 -12.29 -6.63 -2.46
N ILE A 141 -11.32 -6.42 -1.55
CA ILE A 141 -11.49 -5.59 -0.36
C ILE A 141 -11.81 -4.13 -0.74
N ALA A 142 -11.14 -3.57 -1.74
CA ALA A 142 -11.39 -2.21 -2.20
C ALA A 142 -12.80 -2.07 -2.80
N SER A 143 -13.25 -3.05 -3.58
CA SER A 143 -14.59 -3.07 -4.18
C SER A 143 -15.68 -3.23 -3.13
N TRP A 144 -15.49 -4.12 -2.15
CA TRP A 144 -16.39 -4.27 -1.01
C TRP A 144 -16.55 -2.96 -0.23
N PHE A 145 -15.43 -2.27 0.05
CA PHE A 145 -15.46 -0.99 0.73
C PHE A 145 -16.20 0.08 -0.09
N ALA A 146 -15.96 0.15 -1.42
CA ALA A 146 -16.64 1.06 -2.32
C ALA A 146 -18.16 0.81 -2.37
N GLN A 147 -18.60 -0.43 -2.14
CA GLN A 147 -20.01 -0.82 -2.07
C GLN A 147 -20.63 -0.60 -0.68
N GLY A 148 -19.92 0.07 0.24
CA GLY A 148 -20.45 0.47 1.56
C GLY A 148 -20.06 -0.47 2.69
N ALA A 149 -19.12 -1.39 2.48
CA ALA A 149 -18.56 -2.30 3.50
C ALA A 149 -19.64 -3.06 4.30
N LYS A 150 -20.70 -3.48 3.63
CA LYS A 150 -21.81 -4.19 4.27
C LYS A 150 -21.35 -5.56 4.78
N VAL A 151 -21.87 -5.93 5.95
CA VAL A 151 -21.65 -7.20 6.63
C VAL A 151 -22.99 -7.91 6.69
N GLY A 152 -23.07 -9.10 6.14
CA GLY A 152 -24.33 -9.85 6.00
C GLY A 152 -24.93 -9.73 4.59
N ASP A 153 -25.62 -10.78 4.18
CA ASP A 153 -26.32 -10.87 2.89
C ASP A 153 -27.73 -10.25 3.02
N GLU A 154 -27.82 -8.91 3.12
CA GLU A 154 -29.05 -8.17 2.87
C GLU A 154 -29.06 -7.57 1.48
#